data_9458b13252c2df5aee81babcb2338dcc
#
_entry.id   9458b13252c2df5aee81babcb2338dcc
#
_cell.length_a   1.000
_cell.length_b   1.000
_cell.length_c   1.000
_cell.angle_alpha   90.00
_cell.angle_beta   90.00
_cell.angle_gamma   90.00
#
_symmetry.space_group_name_H-M   'P 1'
#
loop_
_entity.id
_entity.type
_entity.pdbx_description
1 polymer ?
#
loop_
_entity_poly.entity_id
_entity_poly.type
_entity_poly.pdbx_seq_one_letter_code
_entity_poly.pdbx_strand_id
1 'polypeptide(L)'
;MTESSHIPPAAFEGLPPAPGAFIVGGCLRDLLLQRTPKDYDIVCLAHARRFAARVAAGTGGHLVALGKPGKRVYRIITADRTFDVVAAVGTSVEDDLRRRDFTVNAMACELHSGRIIDIAGSRRDLQARCIRMVSESAFEKDPLRLLRAYRIAAMLDFDIEHRTAAAIGRHASKIAAAAAERIRDELCKLFSTSRASRYLFQMAQSGLVFEIIPALRDLAGCRQNRHHRYDVWRHTLAACRQLEHMLSAPSGLAPGLRRAVALVQRTPDAWLLKFSLLLHDIAKPAVRSGSADRNVHFFGHAGKGAALAGKIAAGLRFSAAECSRIAFLVDNHMRPLQLFLLKGRRELTDRALARFYLHCGRSTPALLLLSLADHSGKDSRRYRTAGDFQDFAADLAQRYFAKIAPRMRQAPLITGHDLIHGLGLSPSPLFRIILDGVNQARLIGSVTDHQAAMELARKIAFSTERPEGV
;
A
#
# COMPACT_ATOMS: atom_id res chain seq x y z
N MET A 1 29.44 -12.70 2.24
CA MET A 1 29.45 -12.55 0.74
C MET A 1 30.81 -13.02 0.26
N THR A 2 30.83 -14.00 -0.65
CA THR A 2 32.07 -14.52 -1.23
C THR A 2 32.76 -13.43 -2.06
N GLU A 3 34.05 -13.23 -1.87
CA GLU A 3 34.90 -12.32 -2.67
C GLU A 3 35.06 -12.80 -4.13
N SER A 4 34.43 -13.90 -4.49
CA SER A 4 34.51 -14.50 -5.81
C SER A 4 34.12 -13.49 -6.91
N SER A 5 35.03 -13.21 -7.80
CA SER A 5 34.78 -12.45 -9.03
C SER A 5 34.01 -13.26 -10.08
N HIS A 6 33.51 -14.41 -9.71
CA HIS A 6 32.94 -15.42 -10.59
C HIS A 6 31.71 -16.08 -9.95
N ILE A 7 30.65 -16.23 -10.73
CA ILE A 7 29.47 -17.06 -10.41
C ILE A 7 29.52 -18.28 -11.33
N PRO A 8 29.54 -19.52 -10.82
CA PRO A 8 29.58 -20.68 -11.70
C PRO A 8 28.38 -20.69 -12.65
N PRO A 9 28.56 -21.00 -13.95
CA PRO A 9 27.47 -21.09 -14.91
C PRO A 9 26.32 -22.01 -14.47
N ALA A 10 26.61 -23.04 -13.70
CA ALA A 10 25.61 -23.93 -13.10
C ALA A 10 24.61 -23.22 -12.15
N ALA A 11 24.94 -22.01 -11.65
CA ALA A 11 24.02 -21.21 -10.86
C ALA A 11 22.90 -20.57 -11.70
N PHE A 12 23.00 -20.61 -13.04
CA PHE A 12 22.05 -20.05 -13.98
C PHE A 12 21.20 -21.14 -14.65
N GLU A 13 20.53 -21.91 -13.81
CA GLU A 13 19.71 -23.05 -14.24
C GLU A 13 18.70 -22.66 -15.34
N GLY A 14 18.70 -23.41 -16.44
CA GLY A 14 17.86 -23.19 -17.62
C GLY A 14 18.38 -22.13 -18.60
N LEU A 15 19.50 -21.45 -18.32
CA LEU A 15 20.12 -20.51 -19.23
C LEU A 15 21.28 -21.16 -20.00
N PRO A 16 21.25 -21.20 -21.35
CA PRO A 16 22.32 -21.77 -22.10
C PRO A 16 23.60 -20.90 -22.04
N PRO A 17 24.78 -21.49 -21.86
CA PRO A 17 26.03 -20.73 -21.94
C PRO A 17 26.12 -20.03 -23.30
N ALA A 18 26.44 -18.72 -23.27
CA ALA A 18 26.57 -17.94 -24.48
C ALA A 18 27.60 -16.82 -24.28
N PRO A 19 28.67 -16.81 -25.09
CA PRO A 19 29.59 -15.68 -25.14
C PRO A 19 28.85 -14.40 -25.54
N GLY A 20 29.12 -13.29 -24.83
CA GLY A 20 28.48 -12.00 -25.09
C GLY A 20 27.02 -11.90 -24.64
N ALA A 21 26.51 -12.86 -23.83
CA ALA A 21 25.26 -12.75 -23.13
C ALA A 21 25.53 -12.61 -21.63
N PHE A 22 24.88 -11.63 -21.00
CA PHE A 22 25.15 -11.22 -19.62
C PHE A 22 23.87 -11.14 -18.81
N ILE A 23 23.84 -11.73 -17.61
CA ILE A 23 22.86 -11.40 -16.59
C ILE A 23 23.23 -10.04 -15.99
N VAL A 24 22.24 -9.17 -15.81
CA VAL A 24 22.45 -7.79 -15.38
C VAL A 24 21.36 -7.34 -14.39
N GLY A 25 21.59 -6.22 -13.73
CA GLY A 25 20.53 -5.54 -12.96
C GLY A 25 20.16 -6.18 -11.65
N GLY A 26 18.87 -6.12 -11.34
CA GLY A 26 18.34 -6.56 -10.05
C GLY A 26 18.52 -8.04 -9.78
N CYS A 27 18.44 -8.89 -10.78
CA CYS A 27 18.59 -10.33 -10.60
C CYS A 27 20.05 -10.71 -10.21
N LEU A 28 21.06 -10.09 -10.82
CA LEU A 28 22.45 -10.34 -10.43
C LEU A 28 22.73 -9.85 -9.00
N ARG A 29 22.22 -8.66 -8.65
CA ARG A 29 22.26 -8.16 -7.27
C ARG A 29 21.64 -9.16 -6.29
N ASP A 30 20.45 -9.67 -6.61
CA ASP A 30 19.71 -10.55 -5.72
C ASP A 30 20.42 -11.91 -5.57
N LEU A 31 21.01 -12.44 -6.63
CA LEU A 31 21.88 -13.64 -6.58
C LEU A 31 23.09 -13.41 -5.65
N LEU A 32 23.75 -12.26 -5.76
CA LEU A 32 24.89 -11.92 -4.89
C LEU A 32 24.46 -11.74 -3.40
N LEU A 33 23.21 -11.35 -3.16
CA LEU A 33 22.59 -11.30 -1.83
C LEU A 33 22.01 -12.65 -1.39
N GLN A 34 22.25 -13.74 -2.13
CA GLN A 34 21.73 -15.08 -1.85
C GLN A 34 20.19 -15.15 -1.84
N ARG A 35 19.55 -14.32 -2.68
CA ARG A 35 18.12 -14.32 -2.92
C ARG A 35 17.85 -14.98 -4.28
N THR A 36 16.76 -15.73 -4.40
CA THR A 36 16.34 -16.33 -5.67
C THR A 36 15.54 -15.31 -6.48
N PRO A 37 16.07 -14.82 -7.63
CA PRO A 37 15.32 -13.93 -8.50
C PRO A 37 14.14 -14.65 -9.15
N LYS A 38 13.07 -13.92 -9.42
CA LYS A 38 11.97 -14.37 -10.28
C LYS A 38 12.06 -13.79 -11.70
N ASP A 39 12.62 -12.60 -11.79
CA ASP A 39 12.78 -11.86 -13.06
C ASP A 39 14.27 -11.76 -13.37
N TYR A 40 14.66 -12.20 -14.56
CA TYR A 40 16.03 -12.20 -15.05
C TYR A 40 16.16 -11.22 -16.19
N ASP A 41 16.98 -10.19 -16.03
CA ASP A 41 17.36 -9.25 -17.07
C ASP A 41 18.63 -9.74 -17.76
N ILE A 42 18.59 -9.98 -19.08
CA ILE A 42 19.70 -10.49 -19.87
C ILE A 42 19.99 -9.51 -21.01
N VAL A 43 21.25 -9.09 -21.11
CA VAL A 43 21.75 -8.23 -22.17
C VAL A 43 22.63 -9.08 -23.10
N CYS A 44 22.37 -9.02 -24.41
CA CYS A 44 23.17 -9.69 -25.44
C CYS A 44 23.87 -8.66 -26.30
N LEU A 45 25.18 -8.81 -26.53
CA LEU A 45 25.93 -7.96 -27.47
C LEU A 45 25.49 -8.20 -28.91
N ALA A 46 25.08 -9.42 -29.24
CA ALA A 46 24.58 -9.81 -30.56
C ALA A 46 23.46 -10.86 -30.43
N HIS A 47 22.63 -10.97 -31.47
CA HIS A 47 21.66 -12.07 -31.65
C HIS A 47 20.68 -12.29 -30.52
N ALA A 48 20.21 -11.24 -29.81
CA ALA A 48 19.30 -11.32 -28.66
C ALA A 48 18.06 -12.20 -28.93
N ARG A 49 17.44 -12.10 -30.13
CA ARG A 49 16.29 -12.93 -30.52
C ARG A 49 16.65 -14.42 -30.55
N ARG A 50 17.81 -14.76 -31.14
CA ARG A 50 18.25 -16.17 -31.23
C ARG A 50 18.56 -16.74 -29.86
N PHE A 51 19.18 -15.92 -28.99
CA PHE A 51 19.44 -16.31 -27.61
C PHE A 51 18.12 -16.53 -26.84
N ALA A 52 17.15 -15.61 -26.96
CA ALA A 52 15.84 -15.75 -26.33
C ALA A 52 15.09 -17.02 -26.78
N ALA A 53 15.17 -17.37 -28.06
CA ALA A 53 14.57 -18.62 -28.55
C ALA A 53 15.23 -19.87 -27.93
N ARG A 54 16.55 -19.85 -27.70
CA ARG A 54 17.27 -20.95 -27.01
C ARG A 54 16.86 -21.06 -25.54
N VAL A 55 16.68 -19.90 -24.84
CA VAL A 55 16.18 -19.88 -23.47
C VAL A 55 14.77 -20.45 -23.40
N ALA A 56 13.88 -20.04 -24.31
CA ALA A 56 12.51 -20.55 -24.36
C ALA A 56 12.47 -22.07 -24.57
N ALA A 57 13.28 -22.59 -25.51
CA ALA A 57 13.38 -24.03 -25.77
C ALA A 57 13.94 -24.82 -24.58
N GLY A 58 14.97 -24.28 -23.87
CA GLY A 58 15.61 -24.95 -22.74
C GLY A 58 14.77 -24.91 -21.47
N THR A 59 13.92 -23.89 -21.32
CA THR A 59 13.06 -23.72 -20.09
C THR A 59 11.61 -24.16 -20.30
N GLY A 60 11.21 -24.51 -21.53
CA GLY A 60 9.80 -24.76 -21.88
C GLY A 60 8.93 -23.49 -21.77
N GLY A 61 9.54 -22.31 -21.77
CA GLY A 61 8.86 -21.05 -21.59
C GLY A 61 8.24 -20.49 -22.87
N HIS A 62 7.22 -19.64 -22.71
CA HIS A 62 6.57 -18.96 -23.82
C HIS A 62 7.30 -17.65 -24.18
N LEU A 63 7.73 -17.52 -25.42
CA LEU A 63 8.46 -16.34 -25.92
C LEU A 63 7.51 -15.30 -26.52
N VAL A 64 7.57 -14.07 -26.02
CA VAL A 64 6.83 -12.90 -26.52
C VAL A 64 7.80 -11.78 -26.86
N ALA A 65 7.62 -11.14 -28.01
CA ALA A 65 8.39 -9.95 -28.39
C ALA A 65 7.59 -8.68 -28.06
N LEU A 66 8.14 -7.83 -27.21
CA LEU A 66 7.52 -6.58 -26.75
C LEU A 66 8.30 -5.37 -27.28
N GLY A 67 7.60 -4.22 -27.44
CA GLY A 67 8.22 -2.98 -27.85
C GLY A 67 8.36 -2.78 -29.36
N LYS A 68 8.91 -1.61 -29.75
CA LYS A 68 9.07 -1.20 -31.15
C LYS A 68 10.34 -1.84 -31.78
N PRO A 69 10.42 -1.98 -33.11
CA PRO A 69 11.67 -2.37 -33.79
C PRO A 69 12.86 -1.53 -33.29
N GLY A 70 14.01 -2.16 -33.07
CA GLY A 70 15.22 -1.50 -32.52
C GLY A 70 15.27 -1.35 -31.01
N LYS A 71 14.13 -1.53 -30.30
CA LYS A 71 14.05 -1.51 -28.81
C LYS A 71 13.19 -2.68 -28.30
N ARG A 72 13.35 -3.86 -28.93
CA ARG A 72 12.58 -5.04 -28.55
C ARG A 72 13.12 -5.68 -27.28
N VAL A 73 12.20 -6.06 -26.41
CA VAL A 73 12.42 -6.97 -25.29
C VAL A 73 11.83 -8.31 -25.68
N TYR A 74 12.63 -9.35 -25.64
CA TYR A 74 12.17 -10.72 -25.82
C TYR A 74 11.91 -11.32 -24.45
N ARG A 75 10.63 -11.41 -24.08
CA ARG A 75 10.19 -11.92 -22.78
C ARG A 75 9.86 -13.39 -22.88
N ILE A 76 10.48 -14.20 -22.05
CA ILE A 76 10.18 -15.62 -21.87
C ILE A 76 9.50 -15.80 -20.51
N ILE A 77 8.31 -16.39 -20.51
CA ILE A 77 7.51 -16.63 -19.33
C ILE A 77 7.45 -18.12 -19.06
N THR A 78 7.89 -18.53 -17.88
CA THR A 78 7.75 -19.90 -17.36
C THR A 78 6.73 -19.90 -16.22
N ALA A 79 6.49 -21.03 -15.59
CA ALA A 79 5.57 -21.13 -14.45
C ALA A 79 6.03 -20.32 -13.22
N ASP A 80 7.33 -20.15 -13.03
CA ASP A 80 7.95 -19.61 -11.83
C ASP A 80 8.89 -18.43 -12.06
N ARG A 81 9.31 -18.18 -13.32
CA ARG A 81 10.33 -17.18 -13.68
C ARG A 81 9.97 -16.44 -14.97
N THR A 82 10.52 -15.23 -15.08
CA THR A 82 10.46 -14.42 -16.31
C THR A 82 11.88 -14.05 -16.72
N PHE A 83 12.18 -14.14 -18.04
CA PHE A 83 13.46 -13.73 -18.59
C PHE A 83 13.22 -12.64 -19.63
N ASP A 84 13.81 -11.46 -19.43
CA ASP A 84 13.79 -10.34 -20.35
C ASP A 84 15.14 -10.25 -21.07
N VAL A 85 15.16 -10.60 -22.36
CA VAL A 85 16.36 -10.57 -23.18
C VAL A 85 16.32 -9.36 -24.10
N VAL A 86 17.35 -8.51 -24.00
CA VAL A 86 17.50 -7.29 -24.82
C VAL A 86 18.85 -7.24 -25.52
N ALA A 87 18.93 -6.51 -26.61
CA ALA A 87 20.21 -6.15 -27.18
C ALA A 87 20.91 -5.09 -26.36
N ALA A 88 22.24 -5.18 -26.23
CA ALA A 88 23.04 -4.19 -25.57
C ALA A 88 22.87 -2.80 -26.21
N VAL A 89 22.94 -1.76 -25.37
CA VAL A 89 22.97 -0.37 -25.84
C VAL A 89 24.42 0.10 -25.86
N GLY A 90 24.97 0.28 -27.05
CA GLY A 90 26.39 0.56 -27.25
C GLY A 90 27.13 -0.64 -27.83
N THR A 91 28.46 -0.63 -27.82
CA THR A 91 29.31 -1.66 -28.39
C THR A 91 29.81 -2.65 -27.33
N SER A 92 29.63 -2.35 -26.05
CA SER A 92 30.10 -3.19 -24.95
C SER A 92 29.04 -3.27 -23.84
N VAL A 93 29.19 -4.26 -22.96
CA VAL A 93 28.32 -4.36 -21.77
C VAL A 93 28.59 -3.23 -20.78
N GLU A 94 29.81 -2.73 -20.72
CA GLU A 94 30.21 -1.59 -19.88
C GLU A 94 29.44 -0.32 -20.26
N ASP A 95 29.15 -0.10 -21.53
CA ASP A 95 28.34 1.03 -22.00
C ASP A 95 26.89 0.93 -21.49
N ASP A 96 26.33 -0.28 -21.46
CA ASP A 96 25.01 -0.53 -20.85
C ASP A 96 25.05 -0.24 -19.35
N LEU A 97 26.08 -0.73 -18.64
CA LEU A 97 26.22 -0.55 -17.20
C LEU A 97 26.35 0.93 -16.77
N ARG A 98 27.11 1.77 -17.53
CA ARG A 98 27.23 3.22 -17.29
C ARG A 98 25.94 3.99 -17.41
N ARG A 99 24.92 3.43 -18.05
CA ARG A 99 23.59 4.06 -18.27
C ARG A 99 22.56 3.67 -17.22
N ARG A 100 22.90 2.74 -16.31
CA ARG A 100 21.99 2.25 -15.30
C ARG A 100 21.72 3.29 -14.21
N ASP A 101 20.74 2.99 -13.37
CA ASP A 101 20.28 3.89 -12.32
C ASP A 101 21.28 3.95 -11.14
N PHE A 102 21.53 2.81 -10.52
CA PHE A 102 22.33 2.71 -9.30
C PHE A 102 23.44 1.66 -9.45
N THR A 103 24.54 1.90 -8.72
CA THR A 103 25.70 1.00 -8.73
C THR A 103 25.30 -0.45 -8.43
N VAL A 104 24.45 -0.68 -7.40
CA VAL A 104 23.98 -2.02 -7.03
C VAL A 104 23.25 -2.78 -8.14
N ASN A 105 22.84 -2.10 -9.21
CA ASN A 105 22.23 -2.69 -10.40
C ASN A 105 23.14 -2.60 -11.64
N ALA A 106 24.36 -2.04 -11.49
CA ALA A 106 25.28 -1.76 -12.58
C ALA A 106 26.43 -2.78 -12.66
N MET A 107 26.07 -4.05 -12.50
CA MET A 107 26.94 -5.20 -12.68
C MET A 107 26.42 -6.09 -13.79
N ALA A 108 27.33 -6.82 -14.41
CA ALA A 108 27.01 -7.88 -15.37
C ALA A 108 27.76 -9.17 -15.02
N CYS A 109 27.12 -10.32 -15.27
CA CYS A 109 27.77 -11.63 -15.19
C CYS A 109 27.65 -12.32 -16.52
N GLU A 110 28.77 -12.65 -17.15
CA GLU A 110 28.77 -13.35 -18.44
C GLU A 110 28.31 -14.80 -18.26
N LEU A 111 27.32 -15.21 -19.04
CA LEU A 111 26.72 -16.55 -18.93
C LEU A 111 27.67 -17.69 -19.36
N HIS A 112 28.67 -17.42 -20.21
CA HIS A 112 29.61 -18.42 -20.62
C HIS A 112 30.72 -18.68 -19.61
N SER A 113 31.37 -17.60 -19.16
CA SER A 113 32.52 -17.68 -18.25
C SER A 113 32.14 -17.57 -16.78
N GLY A 114 30.99 -17.02 -16.44
CA GLY A 114 30.61 -16.68 -15.06
C GLY A 114 31.33 -15.47 -14.49
N ARG A 115 32.16 -14.77 -15.31
CA ARG A 115 32.92 -13.59 -14.88
C ARG A 115 31.98 -12.43 -14.59
N ILE A 116 32.18 -11.79 -13.41
CA ILE A 116 31.47 -10.57 -13.02
C ILE A 116 32.22 -9.35 -13.51
N ILE A 117 31.52 -8.46 -14.19
CA ILE A 117 31.99 -7.14 -14.63
C ILE A 117 31.37 -6.10 -13.72
N ASP A 118 32.20 -5.36 -12.98
CA ASP A 118 31.81 -4.30 -12.04
C ASP A 118 32.65 -3.06 -12.34
N ILE A 119 32.03 -2.07 -13.00
CA ILE A 119 32.70 -0.84 -13.41
C ILE A 119 32.44 0.33 -12.45
N ALA A 120 31.53 0.18 -11.51
CA ALA A 120 31.03 1.27 -10.66
C ALA A 120 31.26 1.03 -9.16
N GLY A 121 31.96 -0.04 -8.78
CA GLY A 121 32.12 -0.43 -7.37
C GLY A 121 30.85 -0.98 -6.74
N SER A 122 30.05 -1.64 -7.54
CA SER A 122 28.72 -2.18 -7.18
C SER A 122 28.80 -3.18 -6.04
N ARG A 123 29.81 -4.04 -6.05
CA ARG A 123 30.02 -5.05 -4.99
C ARG A 123 30.36 -4.40 -3.67
N ARG A 124 31.19 -3.35 -3.66
CA ARG A 124 31.49 -2.55 -2.47
C ARG A 124 30.21 -1.90 -1.91
N ASP A 125 29.38 -1.31 -2.77
CA ASP A 125 28.15 -0.65 -2.35
C ASP A 125 27.09 -1.66 -1.86
N LEU A 126 27.07 -2.89 -2.41
CA LEU A 126 26.25 -3.99 -1.87
C LEU A 126 26.71 -4.41 -0.46
N GLN A 127 28.04 -4.54 -0.23
CA GLN A 127 28.59 -4.87 1.08
C GLN A 127 28.32 -3.76 2.09
N ALA A 128 28.47 -2.50 1.66
CA ALA A 128 28.18 -1.32 2.47
C ALA A 128 26.68 -1.04 2.67
N ARG A 129 25.79 -1.83 2.04
CA ARG A 129 24.33 -1.64 2.07
C ARG A 129 23.93 -0.22 1.62
N CYS A 130 24.49 0.26 0.53
CA CYS A 130 24.42 1.63 0.06
C CYS A 130 23.82 1.72 -1.35
N ILE A 131 22.84 2.60 -1.53
CA ILE A 131 22.29 2.97 -2.84
C ILE A 131 23.02 4.23 -3.32
N ARG A 132 23.82 4.06 -4.36
CA ARG A 132 24.58 5.12 -5.02
C ARG A 132 24.16 5.23 -6.48
N MET A 133 23.91 6.45 -6.98
CA MET A 133 23.69 6.70 -8.40
C MET A 133 24.94 6.38 -9.22
N VAL A 134 24.79 5.84 -10.41
CA VAL A 134 25.90 5.63 -11.35
C VAL A 134 26.39 6.99 -11.87
N SER A 135 25.46 7.87 -12.22
CA SER A 135 25.72 9.25 -12.64
C SER A 135 24.50 10.13 -12.39
N GLU A 136 24.71 11.43 -12.18
CA GLU A 136 23.60 12.39 -11.98
C GLU A 136 22.74 12.52 -13.26
N SER A 137 23.36 12.41 -14.44
CA SER A 137 22.64 12.43 -15.73
C SER A 137 21.62 11.29 -15.88
N ALA A 138 21.70 10.25 -15.06
CA ALA A 138 20.71 9.17 -15.03
C ALA A 138 19.32 9.68 -14.63
N PHE A 139 19.24 10.68 -13.75
CA PHE A 139 17.98 11.30 -13.31
C PHE A 139 17.37 12.21 -14.38
N GLU A 140 18.20 12.80 -15.24
CA GLU A 140 17.73 13.60 -16.37
C GLU A 140 17.13 12.75 -17.47
N LYS A 141 17.76 11.59 -17.74
CA LYS A 141 17.30 10.65 -18.77
C LYS A 141 16.00 9.94 -18.42
N ASP A 142 15.81 9.61 -17.15
CA ASP A 142 14.59 8.99 -16.62
C ASP A 142 14.32 9.48 -15.19
N PRO A 143 13.48 10.52 -15.03
CA PRO A 143 13.15 11.07 -13.71
C PRO A 143 12.54 10.08 -12.72
N LEU A 144 11.93 8.98 -13.20
CA LEU A 144 11.41 7.94 -12.30
C LEU A 144 12.51 7.34 -11.42
N ARG A 145 13.77 7.40 -11.83
CA ARG A 145 14.92 6.91 -11.05
C ARG A 145 15.06 7.63 -9.70
N LEU A 146 14.56 8.86 -9.58
CA LEU A 146 14.48 9.58 -8.30
C LEU A 146 13.66 8.79 -7.27
N LEU A 147 12.48 8.30 -7.67
CA LEU A 147 11.62 7.50 -6.80
C LEU A 147 12.14 6.06 -6.66
N ARG A 148 12.72 5.49 -7.70
CA ARG A 148 13.33 4.15 -7.68
C ARG A 148 14.45 4.04 -6.65
N ALA A 149 15.21 5.11 -6.36
CA ALA A 149 16.21 5.13 -5.29
C ALA A 149 15.62 4.71 -3.95
N TYR A 150 14.53 5.36 -3.56
CA TYR A 150 13.84 5.07 -2.30
C TYR A 150 13.18 3.69 -2.30
N ARG A 151 12.58 3.29 -3.42
CA ARG A 151 11.96 1.96 -3.53
C ARG A 151 12.99 0.85 -3.41
N ILE A 152 14.14 0.95 -4.10
CA ILE A 152 15.21 -0.05 -4.03
C ILE A 152 15.83 -0.07 -2.63
N ALA A 153 16.09 1.12 -2.05
CA ALA A 153 16.56 1.24 -0.68
C ALA A 153 15.62 0.55 0.31
N ALA A 154 14.30 0.76 0.17
CA ALA A 154 13.29 0.14 1.02
C ALA A 154 13.20 -1.39 0.86
N MET A 155 13.32 -1.91 -0.37
CA MET A 155 13.31 -3.35 -0.64
C MET A 155 14.54 -4.07 -0.08
N LEU A 156 15.69 -3.41 -0.09
CA LEU A 156 16.95 -3.98 0.36
C LEU A 156 17.26 -3.66 1.83
N ASP A 157 16.57 -2.71 2.42
CA ASP A 157 16.89 -2.09 3.72
C ASP A 157 18.29 -1.47 3.72
N PHE A 158 18.58 -0.68 2.67
CA PHE A 158 19.86 -0.01 2.44
C PHE A 158 19.73 1.50 2.68
N ASP A 159 20.85 2.15 2.99
CA ASP A 159 20.94 3.61 3.05
C ASP A 159 21.16 4.22 1.66
N ILE A 160 20.65 5.44 1.45
CA ILE A 160 20.94 6.21 0.24
C ILE A 160 22.19 7.07 0.52
N GLU A 161 23.18 6.98 -0.36
CA GLU A 161 24.40 7.77 -0.26
C GLU A 161 24.09 9.28 -0.28
N HIS A 162 24.81 10.05 0.54
CA HIS A 162 24.54 11.47 0.74
C HIS A 162 24.55 12.30 -0.56
N ARG A 163 25.53 12.06 -1.46
CA ARG A 163 25.58 12.77 -2.76
C ARG A 163 24.40 12.39 -3.65
N THR A 164 23.97 11.13 -3.61
CA THR A 164 22.80 10.63 -4.32
C THR A 164 21.52 11.28 -3.77
N ALA A 165 21.37 11.36 -2.44
CA ALA A 165 20.23 12.03 -1.81
C ALA A 165 20.19 13.53 -2.15
N ALA A 166 21.34 14.20 -2.15
CA ALA A 166 21.45 15.61 -2.55
C ALA A 166 21.10 15.82 -4.03
N ALA A 167 21.55 14.93 -4.93
CA ALA A 167 21.19 14.97 -6.35
C ALA A 167 19.67 14.75 -6.56
N ILE A 168 19.07 13.81 -5.82
CA ILE A 168 17.61 13.62 -5.84
C ILE A 168 16.89 14.92 -5.47
N GLY A 169 17.34 15.62 -4.43
CA GLY A 169 16.76 16.90 -4.03
C GLY A 169 16.84 17.97 -5.13
N ARG A 170 17.99 18.10 -5.80
CA ARG A 170 18.18 19.05 -6.91
C ARG A 170 17.26 18.75 -8.12
N HIS A 171 16.98 17.49 -8.36
CA HIS A 171 16.19 17.05 -9.52
C HIS A 171 14.73 16.68 -9.16
N ALA A 172 14.29 16.88 -7.91
CA ALA A 172 12.99 16.41 -7.42
C ALA A 172 11.81 16.84 -8.30
N SER A 173 11.78 18.09 -8.77
CA SER A 173 10.72 18.63 -9.63
C SER A 173 10.60 17.92 -10.98
N LYS A 174 11.68 17.29 -11.48
CA LYS A 174 11.67 16.55 -12.75
C LYS A 174 10.77 15.32 -12.71
N ILE A 175 10.38 14.82 -11.50
CA ILE A 175 9.49 13.66 -11.36
C ILE A 175 8.14 13.88 -12.06
N ALA A 176 7.70 15.14 -12.19
CA ALA A 176 6.47 15.51 -12.90
C ALA A 176 6.46 15.10 -14.38
N ALA A 177 7.64 14.89 -15.00
CA ALA A 177 7.76 14.40 -16.37
C ALA A 177 7.61 12.87 -16.50
N ALA A 178 7.62 12.13 -15.39
CA ALA A 178 7.40 10.69 -15.42
C ALA A 178 5.89 10.37 -15.56
N ALA A 179 5.58 9.30 -16.30
CA ALA A 179 4.20 8.85 -16.44
C ALA A 179 3.61 8.44 -15.08
N ALA A 180 2.38 8.87 -14.81
CA ALA A 180 1.70 8.67 -13.53
C ALA A 180 1.57 7.19 -13.15
N GLU A 181 1.32 6.32 -14.14
CA GLU A 181 1.26 4.87 -13.98
C GLU A 181 2.58 4.30 -13.46
N ARG A 182 3.72 4.81 -13.99
CA ARG A 182 5.05 4.38 -13.54
C ARG A 182 5.34 4.86 -12.11
N ILE A 183 4.93 6.08 -11.76
CA ILE A 183 5.03 6.61 -10.39
C ILE A 183 4.20 5.75 -9.44
N ARG A 184 2.93 5.45 -9.81
CA ARG A 184 2.06 4.55 -9.05
C ARG A 184 2.74 3.21 -8.76
N ASP A 185 3.29 2.57 -9.79
CA ASP A 185 3.88 1.24 -9.66
C ASP A 185 5.10 1.23 -8.71
N GLU A 186 5.93 2.28 -8.74
CA GLU A 186 7.04 2.43 -7.80
C GLU A 186 6.54 2.72 -6.37
N LEU A 187 5.48 3.53 -6.20
CA LEU A 187 4.85 3.77 -4.89
C LEU A 187 4.23 2.50 -4.32
N CYS A 188 3.51 1.71 -5.12
CA CYS A 188 2.94 0.43 -4.68
C CYS A 188 4.03 -0.51 -4.16
N LYS A 189 5.16 -0.62 -4.89
CA LYS A 189 6.31 -1.42 -4.48
C LYS A 189 6.96 -0.88 -3.21
N LEU A 190 7.09 0.44 -3.06
CA LEU A 190 7.60 1.08 -1.86
C LEU A 190 6.72 0.77 -0.64
N PHE A 191 5.41 0.98 -0.75
CA PHE A 191 4.45 0.71 0.34
C PHE A 191 4.29 -0.77 0.66
N SER A 192 4.66 -1.67 -0.26
CA SER A 192 4.69 -3.11 0.00
C SER A 192 5.85 -3.53 0.90
N THR A 193 6.87 -2.68 1.10
CA THR A 193 7.99 -2.96 2.00
C THR A 193 7.61 -2.79 3.47
N SER A 194 8.36 -3.38 4.39
CA SER A 194 8.10 -3.30 5.83
C SER A 194 8.46 -1.96 6.47
N ARG A 195 9.23 -1.11 5.78
CA ARG A 195 9.80 0.15 6.31
C ARG A 195 9.59 1.36 5.40
N ALA A 196 8.47 1.43 4.68
CA ALA A 196 8.16 2.54 3.79
C ALA A 196 8.19 3.90 4.52
N SER A 197 7.76 3.96 5.79
CA SER A 197 7.74 5.19 6.59
C SER A 197 9.12 5.83 6.76
N ARG A 198 10.19 5.04 6.89
CA ARG A 198 11.58 5.52 6.94
C ARG A 198 11.93 6.27 5.65
N TYR A 199 11.60 5.70 4.52
CA TYR A 199 11.95 6.26 3.21
C TYR A 199 11.02 7.41 2.81
N LEU A 200 9.77 7.42 3.25
CA LEU A 200 8.88 8.58 3.14
C LEU A 200 9.44 9.80 3.88
N PHE A 201 10.02 9.60 5.07
CA PHE A 201 10.72 10.67 5.78
C PHE A 201 11.89 11.22 4.97
N GLN A 202 12.74 10.36 4.42
CA GLN A 202 13.87 10.78 3.56
C GLN A 202 13.39 11.44 2.26
N MET A 203 12.29 10.95 1.65
CA MET A 203 11.67 11.60 0.48
C MET A 203 11.15 12.99 0.80
N ALA A 204 10.69 13.25 2.01
CA ALA A 204 10.30 14.58 2.45
C ALA A 204 11.51 15.51 2.63
N GLN A 205 12.62 14.98 3.15
CA GLN A 205 13.87 15.73 3.28
C GLN A 205 14.43 16.19 1.92
N SER A 206 14.33 15.37 0.89
CA SER A 206 14.69 15.70 -0.49
C SER A 206 13.61 16.49 -1.25
N GLY A 207 12.43 16.69 -0.67
CA GLY A 207 11.30 17.33 -1.32
C GLY A 207 10.52 16.44 -2.30
N LEU A 208 11.03 15.26 -2.66
CA LEU A 208 10.47 14.43 -3.72
C LEU A 208 9.01 14.02 -3.47
N VAL A 209 8.64 13.67 -2.23
CA VAL A 209 7.26 13.27 -1.92
C VAL A 209 6.26 14.41 -2.14
N PHE A 210 6.70 15.65 -1.93
CA PHE A 210 5.88 16.85 -2.13
C PHE A 210 5.75 17.25 -3.60
N GLU A 211 6.67 16.82 -4.46
CA GLU A 211 6.53 16.95 -5.91
C GLU A 211 5.56 15.89 -6.47
N ILE A 212 5.51 14.70 -5.86
CA ILE A 212 4.58 13.64 -6.26
C ILE A 212 3.16 13.92 -5.73
N ILE A 213 3.04 14.37 -4.48
CA ILE A 213 1.77 14.67 -3.81
C ILE A 213 1.88 16.04 -3.12
N PRO A 214 1.64 17.14 -3.86
CA PRO A 214 1.87 18.50 -3.36
C PRO A 214 1.11 18.84 -2.07
N ALA A 215 -0.11 18.30 -1.90
CA ALA A 215 -0.94 18.53 -0.72
C ALA A 215 -0.31 18.02 0.60
N LEU A 216 0.67 17.13 0.55
CA LEU A 216 1.40 16.69 1.75
C LEU A 216 2.31 17.79 2.32
N ARG A 217 2.69 18.78 1.52
CA ARG A 217 3.56 19.90 1.96
C ARG A 217 2.90 20.71 3.07
N ASP A 218 1.60 20.92 2.98
CA ASP A 218 0.82 21.72 3.94
C ASP A 218 0.65 21.04 5.29
N LEU A 219 0.91 19.72 5.37
CA LEU A 219 0.89 19.00 6.64
C LEU A 219 2.11 19.36 7.52
N ALA A 220 3.24 19.70 6.89
CA ALA A 220 4.43 20.12 7.60
C ALA A 220 4.20 21.50 8.23
N GLY A 221 4.45 21.60 9.54
CA GLY A 221 4.20 22.83 10.29
C GLY A 221 2.72 23.07 10.64
N CYS A 222 1.77 22.27 10.16
CA CYS A 222 0.36 22.34 10.58
C CYS A 222 0.24 21.85 12.03
N ARG A 223 0.28 22.79 12.98
CA ARG A 223 0.16 22.49 14.42
C ARG A 223 -1.24 21.98 14.74
N GLN A 224 -1.29 20.99 15.61
CA GLN A 224 -2.52 20.38 16.12
C GLN A 224 -2.86 20.92 17.52
N ASN A 225 -3.90 20.39 18.13
CA ASN A 225 -4.30 20.76 19.49
C ASN A 225 -3.33 20.19 20.54
N ARG A 226 -3.58 20.57 21.84
CA ARG A 226 -2.77 20.14 23.02
C ARG A 226 -2.58 18.63 23.18
N HIS A 227 -3.34 17.82 22.45
CA HIS A 227 -3.30 16.36 22.51
C HIS A 227 -2.26 15.76 21.56
N HIS A 228 -1.61 16.58 20.72
CA HIS A 228 -0.64 16.15 19.75
C HIS A 228 0.68 16.89 19.99
N ARG A 229 1.77 16.13 20.15
CA ARG A 229 3.12 16.69 20.25
C ARG A 229 3.67 17.14 18.89
N TYR A 230 3.23 16.46 17.84
CA TYR A 230 3.73 16.59 16.48
C TYR A 230 2.81 17.47 15.64
N ASP A 231 3.35 18.13 14.61
CA ASP A 231 2.58 18.62 13.47
C ASP A 231 1.90 17.45 12.73
N VAL A 232 1.00 17.74 11.81
CA VAL A 232 0.25 16.71 11.10
C VAL A 232 1.17 15.79 10.30
N TRP A 233 2.25 16.32 9.69
CA TRP A 233 3.19 15.50 8.91
C TRP A 233 3.94 14.49 9.79
N ARG A 234 4.54 14.94 10.88
CA ARG A 234 5.28 14.07 11.80
C ARG A 234 4.35 13.04 12.46
N HIS A 235 3.13 13.45 12.80
CA HIS A 235 2.10 12.54 13.28
C HIS A 235 1.79 11.45 12.24
N THR A 236 1.57 11.83 10.96
CA THR A 236 1.30 10.88 9.87
C THR A 236 2.42 9.86 9.70
N LEU A 237 3.68 10.30 9.74
CA LEU A 237 4.83 9.39 9.68
C LEU A 237 4.91 8.46 10.89
N ALA A 238 4.60 8.97 12.09
CA ALA A 238 4.55 8.16 13.31
C ALA A 238 3.44 7.10 13.21
N ALA A 239 2.26 7.46 12.72
CA ALA A 239 1.17 6.53 12.47
C ALA A 239 1.56 5.44 11.44
N CYS A 240 2.20 5.82 10.33
CA CYS A 240 2.70 4.87 9.35
C CYS A 240 3.71 3.88 9.96
N ARG A 241 4.60 4.35 10.84
CA ARG A 241 5.56 3.50 11.55
C ARG A 241 4.85 2.53 12.50
N GLN A 242 3.81 2.97 13.20
CA GLN A 242 3.02 2.11 14.09
C GLN A 242 2.29 1.01 13.29
N LEU A 243 1.70 1.36 12.14
CA LEU A 243 1.09 0.38 11.25
C LEU A 243 2.11 -0.67 10.79
N GLU A 244 3.30 -0.23 10.36
CA GLU A 244 4.37 -1.14 9.93
C GLU A 244 4.82 -2.06 11.07
N HIS A 245 4.92 -1.55 12.29
CA HIS A 245 5.23 -2.37 13.46
C HIS A 245 4.15 -3.43 13.71
N MET A 246 2.87 -3.06 13.68
CA MET A 246 1.76 -4.02 13.83
C MET A 246 1.76 -5.09 12.73
N LEU A 247 2.07 -4.71 11.49
CA LEU A 247 2.13 -5.65 10.36
C LEU A 247 3.34 -6.59 10.44
N SER A 248 4.49 -6.13 10.95
CA SER A 248 5.73 -6.91 11.00
C SER A 248 5.86 -7.78 12.27
N ALA A 249 5.26 -7.35 13.38
CA ALA A 249 5.33 -8.03 14.68
C ALA A 249 3.93 -8.25 15.30
N PRO A 250 3.06 -9.02 14.64
CA PRO A 250 1.67 -9.19 15.09
C PRO A 250 1.52 -9.99 16.38
N SER A 251 2.57 -10.69 16.83
CA SER A 251 2.54 -11.52 18.06
C SER A 251 2.17 -10.72 19.32
N GLY A 252 2.55 -9.43 19.38
CA GLY A 252 2.19 -8.53 20.48
C GLY A 252 0.74 -8.04 20.48
N LEU A 253 -0.04 -8.36 19.44
CA LEU A 253 -1.44 -7.94 19.30
C LEU A 253 -2.38 -9.02 19.87
N ALA A 254 -3.56 -8.59 20.33
CA ALA A 254 -4.64 -9.50 20.71
C ALA A 254 -5.15 -10.34 19.52
N PRO A 255 -5.74 -11.55 19.76
CA PRO A 255 -6.12 -12.50 18.71
C PRO A 255 -6.95 -11.91 17.57
N GLY A 256 -7.94 -11.07 17.85
CA GLY A 256 -8.76 -10.42 16.85
C GLY A 256 -7.96 -9.51 15.91
N LEU A 257 -7.03 -8.72 16.46
CA LEU A 257 -6.15 -7.85 15.66
C LEU A 257 -5.13 -8.66 14.87
N ARG A 258 -4.58 -9.76 15.41
CA ARG A 258 -3.71 -10.68 14.65
C ARG A 258 -4.42 -11.23 13.41
N ARG A 259 -5.70 -11.62 13.55
CA ARG A 259 -6.50 -12.06 12.40
C ARG A 259 -6.72 -10.93 11.39
N ALA A 260 -6.90 -9.69 11.86
CA ALA A 260 -7.02 -8.53 10.98
C ALA A 260 -5.72 -8.30 10.18
N VAL A 261 -4.54 -8.38 10.83
CA VAL A 261 -3.24 -8.32 10.17
C VAL A 261 -3.10 -9.42 9.12
N ALA A 262 -3.35 -10.68 9.50
CA ALA A 262 -3.25 -11.81 8.59
C ALA A 262 -4.17 -11.68 7.37
N LEU A 263 -5.39 -11.13 7.55
CA LEU A 263 -6.31 -10.88 6.45
C LEU A 263 -5.78 -9.80 5.50
N VAL A 264 -5.30 -8.67 6.05
CA VAL A 264 -4.76 -7.56 5.25
C VAL A 264 -3.53 -7.99 4.47
N GLN A 265 -2.62 -8.77 5.08
CA GLN A 265 -1.40 -9.25 4.41
C GLN A 265 -1.66 -10.26 3.30
N ARG A 266 -2.79 -10.98 3.34
CA ARG A 266 -3.19 -11.91 2.27
C ARG A 266 -3.83 -11.23 1.07
N THR A 267 -4.19 -9.95 1.19
CA THR A 267 -4.79 -9.21 0.07
C THR A 267 -3.68 -8.60 -0.79
N PRO A 268 -3.83 -8.58 -2.12
CA PRO A 268 -2.89 -7.92 -3.02
C PRO A 268 -2.69 -6.43 -2.67
N ASP A 269 -3.67 -5.82 -2.00
CA ASP A 269 -3.72 -4.38 -1.72
C ASP A 269 -3.25 -4.02 -0.30
N ALA A 270 -2.43 -4.84 0.36
CA ALA A 270 -1.89 -4.54 1.69
C ALA A 270 -1.14 -3.19 1.73
N TRP A 271 -0.48 -2.81 0.64
CA TRP A 271 0.17 -1.51 0.47
C TRP A 271 -0.84 -0.35 0.48
N LEU A 272 -2.08 -0.58 0.01
CA LEU A 272 -3.14 0.43 -0.07
C LEU A 272 -3.54 0.95 1.32
N LEU A 273 -3.50 0.10 2.34
CA LEU A 273 -3.75 0.51 3.71
C LEU A 273 -2.71 1.53 4.20
N LYS A 274 -1.42 1.32 3.89
CA LYS A 274 -0.35 2.27 4.23
C LYS A 274 -0.47 3.57 3.46
N PHE A 275 -0.82 3.49 2.17
CA PHE A 275 -1.07 4.67 1.35
C PHE A 275 -2.29 5.47 1.85
N SER A 276 -3.37 4.78 2.24
CA SER A 276 -4.53 5.45 2.85
C SER A 276 -4.17 6.13 4.18
N LEU A 277 -3.33 5.50 4.99
CA LEU A 277 -2.84 6.10 6.23
C LEU A 277 -1.93 7.31 5.98
N LEU A 278 -1.14 7.33 4.91
CA LEU A 278 -0.39 8.54 4.52
C LEU A 278 -1.33 9.72 4.25
N LEU A 279 -2.52 9.46 3.73
CA LEU A 279 -3.49 10.49 3.31
C LEU A 279 -4.61 10.75 4.33
N HIS A 280 -4.69 10.04 5.47
CA HIS A 280 -5.85 10.10 6.37
C HIS A 280 -6.16 11.50 6.88
N ASP A 281 -5.15 12.31 7.10
CA ASP A 281 -5.23 13.66 7.63
C ASP A 281 -4.94 14.76 6.59
N ILE A 282 -4.92 14.43 5.31
CA ILE A 282 -4.50 15.31 4.21
C ILE A 282 -5.26 16.63 4.14
N ALA A 283 -6.50 16.68 4.59
CA ALA A 283 -7.33 17.88 4.57
C ALA A 283 -7.30 18.70 5.88
N LYS A 284 -6.56 18.28 6.92
CA LYS A 284 -6.48 19.04 8.18
C LYS A 284 -6.07 20.50 7.97
N PRO A 285 -5.05 20.84 7.17
CA PRO A 285 -4.69 22.24 6.92
C PRO A 285 -5.84 23.06 6.35
N ALA A 286 -6.61 22.51 5.43
CA ALA A 286 -7.71 23.19 4.74
C ALA A 286 -8.97 23.41 5.59
N VAL A 287 -9.09 22.72 6.73
CA VAL A 287 -10.25 22.84 7.65
C VAL A 287 -9.85 23.34 9.03
N ARG A 288 -8.59 23.72 9.20
CA ARG A 288 -8.09 24.22 10.49
C ARG A 288 -8.85 25.47 10.92
N SER A 289 -9.43 25.42 12.12
CA SER A 289 -10.13 26.53 12.73
C SER A 289 -9.64 26.77 14.16
N GLY A 290 -9.82 27.99 14.68
CA GLY A 290 -9.32 28.42 16.00
C GLY A 290 -8.01 29.19 15.89
N SER A 291 -7.86 30.21 16.78
CA SER A 291 -6.77 31.19 16.75
C SER A 291 -5.61 30.88 17.71
N ALA A 292 -5.79 29.99 18.68
CA ALA A 292 -4.78 29.65 19.66
C ALA A 292 -4.51 28.15 19.68
N ASP A 293 -3.26 27.74 19.97
CA ASP A 293 -2.81 26.34 19.98
C ASP A 293 -3.63 25.41 20.90
N ARG A 294 -4.43 25.97 21.82
CA ARG A 294 -5.29 25.21 22.74
C ARG A 294 -6.67 24.87 22.18
N ASN A 295 -7.17 25.64 21.19
CA ASN A 295 -8.53 25.53 20.64
C ASN A 295 -8.54 25.26 19.14
N VAL A 296 -7.57 24.49 18.65
CA VAL A 296 -7.53 24.10 17.24
C VAL A 296 -8.47 22.93 16.99
N HIS A 297 -9.34 23.08 16.01
CA HIS A 297 -10.29 22.09 15.55
C HIS A 297 -10.11 21.79 14.06
N PHE A 298 -10.48 20.59 13.66
CA PHE A 298 -10.37 20.09 12.27
C PHE A 298 -11.70 19.44 11.84
N PHE A 299 -12.81 20.14 12.03
CA PHE A 299 -14.14 19.60 11.69
C PHE A 299 -14.25 19.28 10.20
N GLY A 300 -14.76 18.08 9.88
CA GLY A 300 -14.99 17.63 8.53
C GLY A 300 -13.73 17.24 7.75
N HIS A 301 -12.53 17.16 8.39
CA HIS A 301 -11.30 16.77 7.71
C HIS A 301 -11.39 15.39 7.07
N ALA A 302 -12.09 14.43 7.66
CA ALA A 302 -12.21 13.07 7.13
C ALA A 302 -12.94 13.07 5.77
N GLY A 303 -14.12 13.68 5.67
CA GLY A 303 -14.86 13.73 4.41
C GLY A 303 -14.16 14.55 3.32
N LYS A 304 -13.63 15.75 3.67
CA LYS A 304 -12.82 16.53 2.72
C LYS A 304 -11.52 15.80 2.34
N GLY A 305 -10.90 15.12 3.31
CA GLY A 305 -9.72 14.28 3.10
C GLY A 305 -10.00 13.13 2.15
N ALA A 306 -11.13 12.45 2.29
CA ALA A 306 -11.55 11.38 1.40
C ALA A 306 -11.69 11.85 -0.06
N ALA A 307 -12.34 13.00 -0.27
CA ALA A 307 -12.48 13.58 -1.60
C ALA A 307 -11.12 13.94 -2.21
N LEU A 308 -10.22 14.54 -1.43
CA LEU A 308 -8.87 14.90 -1.88
C LEU A 308 -8.01 13.65 -2.13
N ALA A 309 -8.04 12.66 -1.24
CA ALA A 309 -7.31 11.39 -1.39
C ALA A 309 -7.75 10.63 -2.64
N GLY A 310 -9.05 10.59 -2.93
CA GLY A 310 -9.60 10.02 -4.16
C GLY A 310 -9.08 10.73 -5.42
N LYS A 311 -9.01 12.07 -5.42
CA LYS A 311 -8.44 12.86 -6.52
C LYS A 311 -6.95 12.58 -6.72
N ILE A 312 -6.17 12.52 -5.63
CA ILE A 312 -4.74 12.18 -5.67
C ILE A 312 -4.53 10.79 -6.26
N ALA A 313 -5.29 9.80 -5.80
CA ALA A 313 -5.22 8.43 -6.31
C ALA A 313 -5.58 8.36 -7.81
N ALA A 314 -6.64 9.03 -8.24
CA ALA A 314 -7.03 9.10 -9.65
C ALA A 314 -5.96 9.79 -10.50
N GLY A 315 -5.34 10.87 -10.01
CA GLY A 315 -4.22 11.55 -10.69
C GLY A 315 -3.00 10.64 -10.86
N LEU A 316 -2.76 9.75 -9.90
CA LEU A 316 -1.73 8.70 -9.96
C LEU A 316 -2.17 7.46 -10.76
N ARG A 317 -3.34 7.49 -11.41
CA ARG A 317 -3.87 6.39 -12.24
C ARG A 317 -4.13 5.10 -11.48
N PHE A 318 -4.55 5.19 -10.22
CA PHE A 318 -5.13 4.06 -9.52
C PHE A 318 -6.47 3.68 -10.16
N SER A 319 -6.85 2.41 -10.06
CA SER A 319 -8.17 1.95 -10.53
C SER A 319 -9.32 2.58 -9.73
N ALA A 320 -10.51 2.64 -10.30
CA ALA A 320 -11.68 3.18 -9.62
C ALA A 320 -11.99 2.47 -8.29
N ALA A 321 -11.74 1.15 -8.22
CA ALA A 321 -11.90 0.36 -7.00
C ALA A 321 -10.89 0.76 -5.92
N GLU A 322 -9.62 0.97 -6.30
CA GLU A 322 -8.56 1.43 -5.38
C GLU A 322 -8.85 2.85 -4.89
N CYS A 323 -9.22 3.78 -5.80
CA CYS A 323 -9.60 5.15 -5.44
C CYS A 323 -10.75 5.17 -4.43
N SER A 324 -11.81 4.38 -4.68
CA SER A 324 -12.96 4.27 -3.78
C SER A 324 -12.57 3.70 -2.41
N ARG A 325 -11.69 2.70 -2.39
CA ARG A 325 -11.23 2.08 -1.15
C ARG A 325 -10.33 3.02 -0.32
N ILE A 326 -9.44 3.77 -0.97
CA ILE A 326 -8.61 4.80 -0.33
C ILE A 326 -9.52 5.88 0.28
N ALA A 327 -10.45 6.44 -0.51
CA ALA A 327 -11.39 7.44 -0.04
C ALA A 327 -12.23 6.92 1.14
N PHE A 328 -12.72 5.68 1.07
CA PHE A 328 -13.48 5.06 2.14
C PHE A 328 -12.68 4.94 3.44
N LEU A 329 -11.44 4.48 3.39
CA LEU A 329 -10.59 4.33 4.57
C LEU A 329 -10.28 5.70 5.21
N VAL A 330 -10.01 6.72 4.38
CA VAL A 330 -9.78 8.10 4.83
C VAL A 330 -11.04 8.69 5.45
N ASP A 331 -12.22 8.51 4.85
CA ASP A 331 -13.50 9.05 5.40
C ASP A 331 -13.85 8.45 6.76
N ASN A 332 -13.53 7.18 6.94
CA ASN A 332 -14.00 6.41 8.09
C ASN A 332 -12.95 6.20 9.20
N HIS A 333 -11.73 6.75 9.06
CA HIS A 333 -10.62 6.46 9.99
C HIS A 333 -10.93 6.83 11.44
N MET A 334 -11.77 7.85 11.68
CA MET A 334 -12.16 8.29 13.01
C MET A 334 -13.27 7.46 13.66
N ARG A 335 -14.02 6.64 12.88
CA ARG A 335 -15.20 5.92 13.41
C ARG A 335 -14.89 4.96 14.56
N PRO A 336 -13.83 4.15 14.55
CA PRO A 336 -13.50 3.30 15.68
C PRO A 336 -13.22 4.09 16.95
N LEU A 337 -12.53 5.23 16.84
CA LEU A 337 -12.25 6.12 17.97
C LEU A 337 -13.53 6.79 18.47
N GLN A 338 -14.45 7.19 17.60
CA GLN A 338 -15.75 7.74 18.00
C GLN A 338 -16.58 6.72 18.81
N LEU A 339 -16.62 5.45 18.38
CA LEU A 339 -17.27 4.38 19.14
C LEU A 339 -16.61 4.16 20.52
N PHE A 340 -15.29 4.24 20.58
CA PHE A 340 -14.57 4.15 21.85
C PHE A 340 -14.94 5.30 22.80
N LEU A 341 -15.08 6.52 22.31
CA LEU A 341 -15.51 7.66 23.11
C LEU A 341 -16.97 7.50 23.60
N LEU A 342 -17.87 6.97 22.77
CA LEU A 342 -19.23 6.62 23.21
C LEU A 342 -19.23 5.55 24.30
N LYS A 343 -18.35 4.52 24.21
CA LYS A 343 -18.19 3.52 25.27
C LYS A 343 -17.77 4.18 26.59
N GLY A 344 -16.81 5.11 26.55
CA GLY A 344 -16.35 5.83 27.72
C GLY A 344 -17.44 6.68 28.41
N ARG A 345 -18.40 7.17 27.61
CA ARG A 345 -19.60 7.91 28.11
C ARG A 345 -20.77 7.01 28.49
N ARG A 346 -20.65 5.69 28.34
CA ARG A 346 -21.74 4.71 28.50
C ARG A 346 -22.90 4.90 27.50
N GLU A 347 -22.63 5.49 26.32
CA GLU A 347 -23.61 5.80 25.28
C GLU A 347 -23.51 4.82 24.08
N LEU A 348 -22.56 3.88 24.11
CA LEU A 348 -22.38 2.89 23.05
C LEU A 348 -23.51 1.87 23.06
N THR A 349 -24.30 1.85 22.00
CA THR A 349 -25.41 0.91 21.83
C THR A 349 -25.06 -0.19 20.81
N ASP A 350 -25.74 -1.34 20.93
CA ASP A 350 -25.64 -2.43 19.93
C ASP A 350 -26.05 -1.95 18.53
N ARG A 351 -27.04 -1.05 18.45
CA ARG A 351 -27.44 -0.42 17.18
C ARG A 351 -26.32 0.39 16.54
N ALA A 352 -25.52 1.13 17.35
CA ALA A 352 -24.37 1.87 16.84
C ALA A 352 -23.27 0.92 16.32
N LEU A 353 -23.01 -0.19 17.01
CA LEU A 353 -22.11 -1.25 16.57
C LEU A 353 -22.59 -1.93 15.28
N ALA A 354 -23.89 -2.26 15.20
CA ALA A 354 -24.46 -2.86 13.99
C ALA A 354 -24.27 -1.94 12.77
N ARG A 355 -24.60 -0.65 12.92
CA ARG A 355 -24.41 0.36 11.87
C ARG A 355 -22.94 0.50 11.45
N PHE A 356 -22.02 0.46 12.40
CA PHE A 356 -20.58 0.46 12.11
C PHE A 356 -20.19 -0.74 11.24
N TYR A 357 -20.56 -1.97 11.62
CA TYR A 357 -20.19 -3.16 10.88
C TYR A 357 -20.86 -3.24 9.51
N LEU A 358 -22.12 -2.82 9.39
CA LEU A 358 -22.81 -2.75 8.10
C LEU A 358 -22.12 -1.78 7.15
N HIS A 359 -21.82 -0.58 7.64
CA HIS A 359 -21.18 0.45 6.84
C HIS A 359 -19.75 0.07 6.43
N CYS A 360 -18.96 -0.47 7.37
CA CYS A 360 -17.55 -0.80 7.11
C CYS A 360 -17.39 -2.15 6.38
N GLY A 361 -18.32 -3.07 6.54
CA GLY A 361 -18.33 -4.34 5.85
C GLY A 361 -17.01 -5.08 5.93
N ARG A 362 -16.52 -5.52 4.78
CA ARG A 362 -15.23 -6.22 4.64
C ARG A 362 -14.01 -5.34 4.92
N SER A 363 -14.18 -4.02 4.93
CA SER A 363 -13.10 -3.07 5.26
C SER A 363 -12.87 -2.91 6.76
N THR A 364 -13.72 -3.48 7.62
CA THR A 364 -13.62 -3.37 9.09
C THR A 364 -12.23 -3.71 9.62
N PRO A 365 -11.58 -4.84 9.27
CA PRO A 365 -10.26 -5.18 9.78
C PRO A 365 -9.18 -4.15 9.41
N ALA A 366 -9.16 -3.70 8.16
CA ALA A 366 -8.22 -2.69 7.69
C ALA A 366 -8.45 -1.34 8.40
N LEU A 367 -9.70 -0.95 8.59
CA LEU A 367 -10.07 0.29 9.26
C LEU A 367 -9.68 0.29 10.75
N LEU A 368 -9.84 -0.83 11.45
CA LEU A 368 -9.41 -0.97 12.84
C LEU A 368 -7.89 -0.82 12.98
N LEU A 369 -7.11 -1.43 12.08
CA LEU A 369 -5.65 -1.30 12.07
C LEU A 369 -5.23 0.14 11.74
N LEU A 370 -5.88 0.79 10.78
CA LEU A 370 -5.60 2.18 10.41
C LEU A 370 -5.89 3.12 11.59
N SER A 371 -7.06 3.01 12.21
CA SER A 371 -7.47 3.85 13.34
C SER A 371 -6.58 3.62 14.58
N LEU A 372 -6.15 2.38 14.81
CA LEU A 372 -5.22 2.06 15.90
C LEU A 372 -3.83 2.66 15.63
N ALA A 373 -3.36 2.60 14.39
CA ALA A 373 -2.08 3.20 13.98
C ALA A 373 -2.11 4.73 14.13
N ASP A 374 -3.18 5.39 13.69
CA ASP A 374 -3.40 6.83 13.89
C ASP A 374 -3.38 7.18 15.37
N HIS A 375 -4.15 6.45 16.19
CA HIS A 375 -4.20 6.71 17.63
C HIS A 375 -2.83 6.51 18.31
N SER A 376 -2.10 5.45 17.96
CA SER A 376 -0.77 5.13 18.51
C SER A 376 0.33 6.08 18.00
N GLY A 377 0.12 6.75 16.88
CA GLY A 377 1.01 7.80 16.36
C GLY A 377 1.01 9.10 17.18
N LYS A 378 0.05 9.26 18.09
CA LYS A 378 0.02 10.34 19.08
C LYS A 378 1.01 9.99 20.19
N ASP A 379 1.80 10.96 20.69
CA ASP A 379 2.78 10.67 21.76
C ASP A 379 2.05 10.19 23.04
N SER A 380 2.14 8.87 23.28
CA SER A 380 1.37 8.13 24.27
C SER A 380 1.76 8.39 25.72
N ARG A 381 2.86 9.13 25.98
CA ARG A 381 3.32 9.37 27.37
C ARG A 381 2.30 10.13 28.25
N ARG A 382 1.30 10.77 27.63
CA ARG A 382 0.21 11.51 28.34
C ARG A 382 -1.14 10.80 28.33
N TYR A 383 -1.30 9.68 27.60
CA TYR A 383 -2.59 8.99 27.51
C TYR A 383 -2.50 7.57 28.06
N ARG A 384 -3.01 7.37 29.27
CA ARG A 384 -3.32 6.04 29.82
C ARG A 384 -4.34 5.26 28.95
N THR A 385 -5.05 5.95 28.06
CA THR A 385 -6.10 5.40 27.19
C THR A 385 -5.59 4.70 25.93
N ALA A 386 -4.28 4.67 25.65
CA ALA A 386 -3.78 3.98 24.46
C ALA A 386 -4.00 2.47 24.54
N GLY A 387 -3.76 1.84 25.69
CA GLY A 387 -4.08 0.44 25.95
C GLY A 387 -5.57 0.16 25.87
N ASP A 388 -6.39 1.00 26.49
CA ASP A 388 -7.84 0.86 26.48
C ASP A 388 -8.44 0.91 25.07
N PHE A 389 -7.90 1.76 24.17
CA PHE A 389 -8.35 1.82 22.79
C PHE A 389 -7.89 0.60 21.99
N GLN A 390 -6.68 0.09 22.23
CA GLN A 390 -6.21 -1.14 21.62
C GLN A 390 -7.09 -2.33 22.02
N ASP A 391 -7.43 -2.46 23.29
CA ASP A 391 -8.31 -3.52 23.78
C ASP A 391 -9.71 -3.40 23.17
N PHE A 392 -10.25 -2.19 23.07
CA PHE A 392 -11.52 -1.96 22.41
C PHE A 392 -11.49 -2.31 20.92
N ALA A 393 -10.45 -1.93 20.20
CA ALA A 393 -10.27 -2.30 18.79
C ALA A 393 -10.12 -3.82 18.62
N ALA A 394 -9.45 -4.48 19.59
CA ALA A 394 -9.33 -5.93 19.63
C ALA A 394 -10.68 -6.62 19.84
N ASP A 395 -11.51 -6.10 20.73
CA ASP A 395 -12.89 -6.59 20.95
C ASP A 395 -13.74 -6.44 19.68
N LEU A 396 -13.66 -5.28 19.01
CA LEU A 396 -14.36 -5.06 17.74
C LEU A 396 -13.88 -6.05 16.67
N ALA A 397 -12.58 -6.27 16.54
CA ALA A 397 -12.03 -7.23 15.60
C ALA A 397 -12.47 -8.66 15.95
N GLN A 398 -12.44 -9.05 17.22
CA GLN A 398 -12.89 -10.38 17.67
C GLN A 398 -14.38 -10.60 17.37
N ARG A 399 -15.25 -9.63 17.66
CA ARG A 399 -16.68 -9.67 17.31
C ARG A 399 -16.88 -9.77 15.80
N TYR A 400 -16.11 -9.00 15.01
CA TYR A 400 -16.17 -9.07 13.55
C TYR A 400 -15.93 -10.48 13.03
N PHE A 401 -14.84 -11.12 13.44
CA PHE A 401 -14.48 -12.45 12.95
C PHE A 401 -15.35 -13.57 13.51
N ALA A 402 -15.78 -13.45 14.77
CA ALA A 402 -16.55 -14.50 15.43
C ALA A 402 -18.05 -14.49 15.02
N LYS A 403 -18.62 -13.31 14.82
CA LYS A 403 -20.08 -13.15 14.66
C LYS A 403 -20.47 -12.45 13.36
N ILE A 404 -19.84 -11.32 13.06
CA ILE A 404 -20.29 -10.40 12.00
C ILE A 404 -19.96 -10.96 10.61
N ALA A 405 -18.70 -11.30 10.36
CA ALA A 405 -18.25 -11.79 9.05
C ALA A 405 -18.93 -13.09 8.63
N PRO A 406 -19.17 -14.09 9.51
CA PRO A 406 -20.01 -15.25 9.17
C PRO A 406 -21.44 -14.86 8.78
N ARG A 407 -22.08 -13.98 9.57
CA ARG A 407 -23.46 -13.55 9.29
C ARG A 407 -23.57 -12.74 7.98
N MET A 408 -22.57 -11.92 7.66
CA MET A 408 -22.55 -11.18 6.39
C MET A 408 -22.46 -12.07 5.13
N ARG A 409 -21.99 -13.32 5.28
CA ARG A 409 -21.93 -14.30 4.18
C ARG A 409 -23.24 -15.06 3.98
N GLN A 410 -24.12 -15.06 4.97
CA GLN A 410 -25.43 -15.69 4.89
C GLN A 410 -26.39 -14.84 4.07
N ALA A 411 -27.35 -15.46 3.42
CA ALA A 411 -28.44 -14.78 2.74
C ALA A 411 -29.23 -13.88 3.73
N PRO A 412 -29.84 -12.79 3.26
CA PRO A 412 -30.77 -12.01 4.06
C PRO A 412 -31.89 -12.89 4.59
N LEU A 413 -32.35 -12.62 5.83
CA LEU A 413 -33.49 -13.37 6.41
C LEU A 413 -34.80 -13.05 5.72
N ILE A 414 -34.94 -11.82 5.21
CA ILE A 414 -36.09 -11.37 4.42
C ILE A 414 -35.62 -10.51 3.25
N THR A 415 -36.45 -10.45 2.23
CA THR A 415 -36.24 -9.70 0.99
C THR A 415 -37.37 -8.71 0.75
N GLY A 416 -37.30 -7.90 -0.32
CA GLY A 416 -38.41 -7.06 -0.74
C GLY A 416 -39.66 -7.87 -1.13
N HIS A 417 -39.49 -9.09 -1.61
CA HIS A 417 -40.60 -10.01 -1.94
C HIS A 417 -41.40 -10.39 -0.68
N ASP A 418 -40.70 -10.64 0.43
CA ASP A 418 -41.35 -10.97 1.71
C ASP A 418 -42.15 -9.78 2.25
N LEU A 419 -41.69 -8.54 2.00
CA LEU A 419 -42.41 -7.32 2.37
C LEU A 419 -43.69 -7.14 1.55
N ILE A 420 -43.67 -7.48 0.25
CA ILE A 420 -44.83 -7.42 -0.63
C ILE A 420 -45.85 -8.48 -0.23
N HIS A 421 -45.48 -9.74 -0.18
CA HIS A 421 -46.38 -10.85 0.00
C HIS A 421 -46.74 -11.13 1.47
N GLY A 422 -45.81 -10.88 2.40
CA GLY A 422 -46.02 -11.14 3.83
C GLY A 422 -46.60 -9.97 4.62
N LEU A 423 -46.37 -8.72 4.17
CA LEU A 423 -46.91 -7.52 4.84
C LEU A 423 -47.85 -6.68 3.98
N GLY A 424 -48.06 -7.05 2.71
CA GLY A 424 -48.96 -6.33 1.78
C GLY A 424 -48.42 -4.93 1.40
N LEU A 425 -47.14 -4.67 1.53
CA LEU A 425 -46.55 -3.35 1.29
C LEU A 425 -46.26 -3.15 -0.20
N SER A 426 -46.53 -1.95 -0.72
CA SER A 426 -46.10 -1.55 -2.05
C SER A 426 -44.60 -1.08 -2.05
N PRO A 427 -43.83 -1.36 -3.12
CA PRO A 427 -42.46 -0.91 -3.24
C PRO A 427 -42.34 0.58 -3.02
N SER A 428 -41.46 1.00 -2.06
CA SER A 428 -41.27 2.38 -1.69
C SER A 428 -39.92 2.55 -0.99
N PRO A 429 -39.45 3.79 -0.74
CA PRO A 429 -38.24 4.06 0.05
C PRO A 429 -38.28 3.41 1.46
N LEU A 430 -39.47 3.14 2.01
CA LEU A 430 -39.68 2.46 3.28
C LEU A 430 -39.08 1.02 3.28
N PHE A 431 -39.06 0.33 2.13
CA PHE A 431 -38.41 -0.99 2.01
C PHE A 431 -36.97 -0.98 2.45
N ARG A 432 -36.23 0.04 2.03
CA ARG A 432 -34.83 0.20 2.43
C ARG A 432 -34.69 0.36 3.95
N ILE A 433 -35.55 1.17 4.56
CA ILE A 433 -35.55 1.40 6.01
C ILE A 433 -35.82 0.10 6.76
N ILE A 434 -36.82 -0.66 6.32
CA ILE A 434 -37.20 -1.94 6.93
C ILE A 434 -36.07 -2.96 6.77
N LEU A 435 -35.59 -3.19 5.54
CA LEU A 435 -34.55 -4.18 5.26
C LEU A 435 -33.23 -3.84 5.97
N ASP A 436 -32.85 -2.56 6.01
CA ASP A 436 -31.67 -2.10 6.75
C ASP A 436 -31.84 -2.33 8.26
N GLY A 437 -33.01 -2.04 8.83
CA GLY A 437 -33.33 -2.28 10.25
C GLY A 437 -33.27 -3.76 10.62
N VAL A 438 -33.89 -4.64 9.80
CA VAL A 438 -33.84 -6.09 10.00
C VAL A 438 -32.40 -6.61 9.83
N ASN A 439 -31.66 -6.15 8.85
CA ASN A 439 -30.28 -6.56 8.65
C ASN A 439 -29.35 -6.11 9.80
N GLN A 440 -29.58 -4.93 10.37
CA GLN A 440 -28.91 -4.50 11.59
C GLN A 440 -29.17 -5.47 12.76
N ALA A 441 -30.43 -5.80 13.00
CA ALA A 441 -30.85 -6.73 14.04
C ALA A 441 -30.25 -8.14 13.84
N ARG A 442 -30.23 -8.63 12.59
CA ARG A 442 -29.59 -9.89 12.23
C ARG A 442 -28.09 -9.90 12.53
N LEU A 443 -27.35 -8.84 12.18
CA LEU A 443 -25.91 -8.78 12.39
C LEU A 443 -25.53 -8.84 13.85
N ILE A 444 -26.26 -8.15 14.75
CA ILE A 444 -26.01 -8.21 16.18
C ILE A 444 -26.59 -9.47 16.84
N GLY A 445 -27.49 -10.20 16.14
CA GLY A 445 -28.08 -11.46 16.58
C GLY A 445 -29.31 -11.31 17.46
N SER A 446 -29.97 -10.18 17.42
CA SER A 446 -31.28 -9.98 18.04
C SER A 446 -32.41 -10.58 17.20
N VAL A 447 -32.16 -10.88 15.93
CA VAL A 447 -33.04 -11.59 15.02
C VAL A 447 -32.24 -12.68 14.32
N THR A 448 -32.70 -13.93 14.38
CA THR A 448 -31.94 -15.09 13.93
C THR A 448 -32.63 -15.91 12.86
N ASP A 449 -33.92 -15.70 12.68
CA ASP A 449 -34.78 -16.48 11.75
C ASP A 449 -35.75 -15.57 10.99
N HIS A 450 -36.43 -16.17 9.99
CA HIS A 450 -37.35 -15.47 9.10
C HIS A 450 -38.56 -14.89 9.86
N GLN A 451 -39.11 -15.66 10.82
CA GLN A 451 -40.32 -15.23 11.56
C GLN A 451 -40.01 -13.98 12.40
N ALA A 452 -38.93 -14.00 13.20
CA ALA A 452 -38.52 -12.85 13.98
C ALA A 452 -38.17 -11.64 13.10
N ALA A 453 -37.60 -11.90 11.90
CA ALA A 453 -37.31 -10.86 10.90
C ALA A 453 -38.60 -10.20 10.37
N MET A 454 -39.63 -10.97 10.08
CA MET A 454 -40.95 -10.48 9.62
C MET A 454 -41.68 -9.70 10.74
N GLU A 455 -41.58 -10.14 11.98
CA GLU A 455 -42.18 -9.43 13.12
C GLU A 455 -41.50 -8.06 13.32
N LEU A 456 -40.15 -8.00 13.22
CA LEU A 456 -39.42 -6.74 13.29
C LEU A 456 -39.74 -5.84 12.09
N ALA A 457 -39.84 -6.41 10.89
CA ALA A 457 -40.22 -5.67 9.68
C ALA A 457 -41.59 -5.00 9.85
N ARG A 458 -42.58 -5.77 10.38
CA ARG A 458 -43.91 -5.25 10.71
C ARG A 458 -43.84 -4.08 11.71
N LYS A 459 -43.07 -4.25 12.79
CA LYS A 459 -42.92 -3.19 13.79
C LYS A 459 -42.33 -1.91 13.16
N ILE A 460 -41.31 -2.02 12.32
CA ILE A 460 -40.71 -0.88 11.64
C ILE A 460 -41.70 -0.22 10.67
N ALA A 461 -42.40 -1.00 9.87
CA ALA A 461 -43.38 -0.51 8.89
C ALA A 461 -44.49 0.33 9.55
N PHE A 462 -45.07 -0.15 10.62
CA PHE A 462 -46.21 0.49 11.26
C PHE A 462 -45.83 1.50 12.41
N SER A 463 -44.54 1.53 12.83
CA SER A 463 -44.08 2.60 13.73
C SER A 463 -43.82 3.92 13.02
N THR A 464 -43.60 3.92 11.70
CA THR A 464 -43.43 5.10 10.86
C THR A 464 -44.76 5.73 10.42
N GLU A 465 -45.87 5.09 10.68
CA GLU A 465 -47.22 5.60 10.34
C GLU A 465 -47.91 6.43 11.45
N ARG A 466 -47.22 6.72 12.58
CA ARG A 466 -47.71 7.73 13.49
C ARG A 466 -47.19 9.10 13.10
N PRO A 467 -47.97 9.95 12.41
CA PRO A 467 -47.67 11.36 12.39
C PRO A 467 -47.78 11.83 13.84
N GLU A 468 -46.77 12.56 14.33
CA GLU A 468 -46.97 13.44 15.49
C GLU A 468 -48.08 14.43 15.11
N GLY A 469 -49.29 14.09 15.51
CA GLY A 469 -50.47 14.90 15.42
C GLY A 469 -50.76 15.54 16.75
N VAL A 470 -50.89 16.87 16.70
CA VAL A 470 -51.44 17.87 17.61
C VAL A 470 -50.43 18.42 18.57
#